data_ecee49176d673a1dc1cd0c4324459918
#
_entry.id   ecee49176d673a1dc1cd0c4324459918
#
_cell.length_a   1.000
_cell.length_b   1.000
_cell.length_c   1.000
_cell.angle_alpha   90.00
_cell.angle_beta   90.00
_cell.angle_gamma   90.00
#
_symmetry.space_group_name_H-M   'P 1'
#
loop_
_entity.id
_entity.type
_entity.pdbx_description
1 polymer ?
#
loop_
_entity_poly.entity_id
_entity_poly.type
_entity_poly.pdbx_seq_one_letter_code
_entity_poly.pdbx_strand_id
1 'polypeptide(L)'
;ICEVVRYFSDADVVHVDGRVDPASDADTIQTELVLADLSSLERSVPKLEKETKRDKGNLPRLAIARRLQAWLNEGRRAADLDMSADERAAAHDLFLLTMKPMLYVANVDEDKVGEVPARIMGQDPIAICAEVEAELAELDAAEAAEYLESLGLERSGLETLAQAAYRLLGLQSYFTAGPKEVRAW
;
A
#
# COMPACT_ATOMS: atom_id res chain seq x y z
N ILE A 1 -2.74 0.36 0.23
CA ILE A 1 -2.05 -0.94 0.07
C ILE A 1 -0.71 -0.83 0.76
N CYS A 2 -0.34 -1.85 1.53
CA CYS A 2 1.00 -2.01 2.09
C CYS A 2 1.67 -3.16 1.32
N GLU A 3 2.75 -2.87 0.62
CA GLU A 3 3.54 -3.85 -0.10
C GLU A 3 4.81 -4.14 0.67
N VAL A 4 5.01 -5.41 1.06
CA VAL A 4 6.19 -5.87 1.79
C VAL A 4 7.15 -6.51 0.81
N VAL A 5 8.35 -5.93 0.70
CA VAL A 5 9.38 -6.36 -0.23
C VAL A 5 10.56 -6.92 0.55
N ARG A 6 11.09 -8.03 0.06
CA ARG A 6 12.23 -8.71 0.68
C ARG A 6 13.54 -7.96 0.41
N TYR A 7 14.22 -7.60 1.50
CA TYR A 7 15.57 -7.01 1.50
C TYR A 7 16.58 -7.85 2.28
N PHE A 8 16.10 -8.87 2.99
CA PHE A 8 16.93 -9.76 3.79
C PHE A 8 17.51 -10.91 2.97
N SER A 9 18.66 -11.43 3.43
CA SER A 9 19.35 -12.57 2.82
C SER A 9 19.23 -13.78 3.73
N ASP A 10 18.49 -14.80 3.27
CA ASP A 10 18.35 -16.08 3.97
C ASP A 10 18.47 -17.23 2.96
N ALA A 11 19.42 -18.13 3.21
CA ALA A 11 19.70 -19.26 2.35
C ALA A 11 18.56 -20.33 2.39
N ASP A 12 17.79 -20.38 3.47
CA ASP A 12 16.71 -21.34 3.67
C ASP A 12 15.39 -20.86 3.05
N VAL A 13 15.30 -19.57 2.73
CA VAL A 13 14.12 -18.98 2.05
C VAL A 13 14.39 -18.86 0.56
N VAL A 14 13.83 -19.77 -0.22
CA VAL A 14 13.98 -19.78 -1.69
C VAL A 14 13.30 -18.54 -2.28
N HIS A 15 14.04 -17.78 -3.10
CA HIS A 15 13.48 -16.72 -3.94
C HIS A 15 13.03 -17.31 -5.28
N VAL A 16 11.87 -16.86 -5.79
CA VAL A 16 11.29 -17.37 -7.05
C VAL A 16 12.27 -17.20 -8.22
N ASP A 17 12.98 -16.07 -8.28
CA ASP A 17 13.94 -15.76 -9.34
C ASP A 17 15.40 -16.10 -8.98
N GLY A 18 15.62 -16.80 -7.85
CA GLY A 18 16.94 -17.25 -7.41
C GLY A 18 17.89 -16.15 -6.89
N ARG A 19 17.43 -14.90 -6.85
CA ARG A 19 18.17 -13.74 -6.29
C ARG A 19 17.20 -12.77 -5.65
N VAL A 20 17.65 -12.06 -4.63
CA VAL A 20 16.89 -10.96 -4.02
C VAL A 20 17.09 -9.70 -4.87
N ASP A 21 16.01 -9.20 -5.48
CA ASP A 21 15.99 -7.98 -6.29
C ASP A 21 14.72 -7.18 -5.95
N PRO A 22 14.76 -6.37 -4.89
CA PRO A 22 13.58 -5.67 -4.39
C PRO A 22 12.88 -4.78 -5.41
N ALA A 23 13.65 -4.20 -6.35
CA ALA A 23 13.08 -3.36 -7.41
C ALA A 23 12.30 -4.19 -8.43
N SER A 24 12.85 -5.33 -8.84
CA SER A 24 12.19 -6.27 -9.74
C SER A 24 10.95 -6.90 -9.12
N ASP A 25 11.02 -7.23 -7.82
CA ASP A 25 9.89 -7.80 -7.08
C ASP A 25 8.72 -6.82 -7.00
N ALA A 26 9.01 -5.55 -6.67
CA ALA A 26 7.99 -4.50 -6.63
C ALA A 26 7.38 -4.22 -8.01
N ASP A 27 8.17 -4.23 -9.08
CA ASP A 27 7.67 -4.05 -10.46
C ASP A 27 6.75 -5.21 -10.89
N THR A 28 7.10 -6.44 -10.49
CA THR A 28 6.27 -7.62 -10.72
C THR A 28 4.90 -7.48 -10.04
N ILE A 29 4.87 -7.14 -8.76
CA ILE A 29 3.62 -6.93 -8.02
C ILE A 29 2.83 -5.77 -8.63
N GLN A 30 3.50 -4.68 -9.01
CA GLN A 30 2.84 -3.55 -9.67
C GLN A 30 2.16 -3.98 -10.98
N THR A 31 2.83 -4.82 -11.76
CA THR A 31 2.27 -5.38 -13.01
C THR A 31 1.04 -6.23 -12.72
N GLU A 32 1.09 -7.10 -11.71
CA GLU A 32 -0.05 -7.92 -11.28
C GLU A 32 -1.24 -7.07 -10.83
N LEU A 33 -1.01 -5.99 -10.11
CA LEU A 33 -2.08 -5.06 -9.70
C LEU A 33 -2.73 -4.37 -10.92
N VAL A 34 -1.95 -3.97 -11.92
CA VAL A 34 -2.45 -3.39 -13.18
C VAL A 34 -3.29 -4.42 -13.95
N LEU A 35 -2.83 -5.66 -14.06
CA LEU A 35 -3.56 -6.74 -14.73
C LEU A 35 -4.87 -7.08 -14.02
N ALA A 36 -4.88 -7.07 -12.68
CA ALA A 36 -6.09 -7.26 -11.89
C ALA A 36 -7.12 -6.15 -12.14
N ASP A 37 -6.67 -4.90 -12.22
CA ASP A 37 -7.52 -3.76 -12.53
C ASP A 37 -8.06 -3.82 -13.96
N LEU A 38 -7.24 -4.17 -14.94
CA LEU A 38 -7.68 -4.42 -16.32
C LEU A 38 -8.77 -5.47 -16.39
N SER A 39 -8.57 -6.60 -15.74
CA SER A 39 -9.57 -7.67 -15.67
C SER A 39 -10.89 -7.22 -15.03
N SER A 40 -10.82 -6.31 -14.05
CA SER A 40 -12.00 -5.71 -13.43
C SER A 40 -12.73 -4.77 -14.38
N LEU A 41 -12.01 -3.96 -15.15
CA LEU A 41 -12.58 -3.05 -16.14
C LEU A 41 -13.17 -3.80 -17.35
N GLU A 42 -12.53 -4.87 -17.81
CA GLU A 42 -13.06 -5.73 -18.89
C GLU A 42 -14.45 -6.28 -18.56
N ARG A 43 -14.70 -6.58 -17.28
CA ARG A 43 -16.01 -7.03 -16.79
C ARG A 43 -16.99 -5.88 -16.54
N SER A 44 -16.48 -4.71 -16.14
CA SER A 44 -17.30 -3.57 -15.74
C SER A 44 -17.74 -2.71 -16.93
N VAL A 45 -16.88 -2.48 -17.91
CA VAL A 45 -17.19 -1.61 -19.08
C VAL A 45 -18.43 -2.10 -19.86
N PRO A 46 -18.58 -3.39 -20.22
CA PRO A 46 -19.78 -3.85 -20.91
C PRO A 46 -21.08 -3.69 -20.11
N LYS A 47 -20.99 -3.76 -18.77
CA LYS A 47 -22.14 -3.50 -17.89
C LYS A 47 -22.51 -2.02 -17.90
N LEU A 48 -21.52 -1.14 -17.74
CA LEU A 48 -21.69 0.31 -17.80
C LEU A 48 -22.26 0.76 -19.16
N GLU A 49 -21.86 0.14 -20.27
CA GLU A 49 -22.42 0.43 -21.59
C GLU A 49 -23.92 0.12 -21.67
N LYS A 50 -24.37 -1.00 -21.06
CA LYS A 50 -25.78 -1.36 -21.02
C LYS A 50 -26.57 -0.43 -20.09
N GLU A 51 -25.99 -0.08 -18.95
CA GLU A 51 -26.58 0.86 -17.98
C GLU A 51 -26.74 2.25 -18.59
N THR A 52 -25.73 2.74 -19.30
CA THR A 52 -25.73 4.05 -19.98
C THR A 52 -26.80 4.16 -21.07
N LYS A 53 -27.17 3.03 -21.73
CA LYS A 53 -28.29 3.02 -22.68
C LYS A 53 -29.64 3.28 -22.00
N ARG A 54 -29.77 2.92 -20.71
CA ARG A 54 -30.98 3.11 -19.92
C ARG A 54 -30.99 4.44 -19.18
N ASP A 55 -29.82 4.82 -18.67
CA ASP A 55 -29.62 6.05 -17.91
C ASP A 55 -28.34 6.75 -18.36
N LYS A 56 -28.50 7.89 -19.03
CA LYS A 56 -27.39 8.72 -19.52
C LYS A 56 -26.56 9.34 -18.38
N GLY A 57 -27.05 9.35 -17.13
CA GLY A 57 -26.30 9.78 -15.96
C GLY A 57 -25.00 8.97 -15.74
N ASN A 58 -24.93 7.74 -16.26
CA ASN A 58 -23.73 6.90 -16.19
C ASN A 58 -22.65 7.21 -17.25
N LEU A 59 -22.88 8.17 -18.16
CA LEU A 59 -21.91 8.53 -19.21
C LEU A 59 -20.53 8.94 -18.65
N PRO A 60 -20.40 9.79 -17.62
CA PRO A 60 -19.10 10.16 -17.07
C PRO A 60 -18.33 8.94 -16.56
N ARG A 61 -19.02 8.04 -15.86
CA ARG A 61 -18.43 6.80 -15.33
C ARG A 61 -17.93 5.87 -16.43
N LEU A 62 -18.71 5.72 -17.50
CA LEU A 62 -18.29 4.94 -18.67
C LEU A 62 -17.11 5.56 -19.37
N ALA A 63 -17.09 6.90 -19.54
CA ALA A 63 -16.02 7.61 -20.19
C ALA A 63 -14.70 7.44 -19.44
N ILE A 64 -14.70 7.63 -18.11
CA ILE A 64 -13.50 7.45 -17.32
C ILE A 64 -13.06 5.99 -17.23
N ALA A 65 -14.00 5.03 -17.17
CA ALA A 65 -13.66 3.61 -17.18
C ALA A 65 -12.91 3.19 -18.46
N ARG A 66 -13.33 3.69 -19.61
CA ARG A 66 -12.63 3.45 -20.90
C ARG A 66 -11.26 4.13 -20.96
N ARG A 67 -11.15 5.35 -20.42
CA ARG A 67 -9.87 6.06 -20.34
C ARG A 67 -8.88 5.32 -19.44
N LEU A 68 -9.33 4.85 -18.30
CA LEU A 68 -8.54 4.04 -17.37
C LEU A 68 -8.13 2.70 -17.99
N GLN A 69 -9.04 2.04 -18.70
CA GLN A 69 -8.72 0.80 -19.41
C GLN A 69 -7.61 1.00 -20.44
N ALA A 70 -7.66 2.06 -21.24
CA ALA A 70 -6.61 2.38 -22.21
C ALA A 70 -5.27 2.70 -21.52
N TRP A 71 -5.30 3.43 -20.41
CA TRP A 71 -4.13 3.80 -19.62
C TRP A 71 -3.45 2.61 -18.96
N LEU A 72 -4.23 1.72 -18.34
CA LEU A 72 -3.74 0.50 -17.72
C LEU A 72 -3.16 -0.49 -18.75
N ASN A 73 -3.71 -0.54 -19.98
CA ASN A 73 -3.15 -1.34 -21.07
C ASN A 73 -1.73 -0.92 -21.48
N GLU A 74 -1.30 0.29 -21.12
CA GLU A 74 0.08 0.77 -21.31
C GLU A 74 0.99 0.40 -20.13
N GLY A 75 0.50 -0.41 -19.18
CA GLY A 75 1.23 -0.82 -17.97
C GLY A 75 1.29 0.26 -16.89
N ARG A 76 0.50 1.34 -16.98
CA ARG A 76 0.54 2.48 -16.06
C ARG A 76 -0.50 2.32 -14.95
N ARG A 77 -0.19 2.81 -13.76
CA ARG A 77 -1.12 2.80 -12.62
C ARG A 77 -2.29 3.75 -12.86
N ALA A 78 -3.48 3.38 -12.40
CA ALA A 78 -4.66 4.25 -12.49
C ALA A 78 -4.48 5.59 -11.73
N ALA A 79 -3.72 5.59 -10.61
CA ALA A 79 -3.44 6.80 -9.84
C ALA A 79 -2.62 7.85 -10.61
N ASP A 80 -1.85 7.44 -11.61
CA ASP A 80 -0.96 8.31 -12.39
C ASP A 80 -1.69 8.95 -13.59
N LEU A 81 -2.96 8.58 -13.84
CA LEU A 81 -3.78 9.24 -14.83
C LEU A 81 -4.20 10.61 -14.33
N ASP A 82 -3.94 11.64 -15.13
CA ASP A 82 -4.45 12.98 -14.84
C ASP A 82 -5.99 13.00 -14.98
N MET A 83 -6.67 13.21 -13.86
CA MET A 83 -8.13 13.20 -13.74
C MET A 83 -8.61 14.45 -13.02
N SER A 84 -9.67 15.07 -13.54
CA SER A 84 -10.41 16.09 -12.81
C SER A 84 -11.05 15.52 -11.53
N ALA A 85 -11.51 16.40 -10.64
CA ALA A 85 -12.22 15.98 -9.42
C ALA A 85 -13.48 15.15 -9.74
N ASP A 86 -14.23 15.55 -10.77
CA ASP A 86 -15.45 14.86 -11.21
C ASP A 86 -15.14 13.48 -11.80
N GLU A 87 -14.07 13.38 -12.61
CA GLU A 87 -13.60 12.09 -13.14
C GLU A 87 -13.14 11.15 -12.03
N ARG A 88 -12.40 11.68 -11.05
CA ARG A 88 -11.95 10.91 -9.88
C ARG A 88 -13.12 10.41 -9.05
N ALA A 89 -14.14 11.24 -8.84
CA ALA A 89 -15.38 10.85 -8.17
C ALA A 89 -16.11 9.75 -8.97
N ALA A 90 -16.23 9.90 -10.29
CA ALA A 90 -16.87 8.90 -11.16
C ALA A 90 -16.09 7.57 -11.22
N ALA A 91 -14.77 7.61 -11.05
CA ALA A 91 -13.92 6.42 -11.02
C ALA A 91 -13.93 5.68 -9.66
N HIS A 92 -14.34 6.36 -8.58
CA HIS A 92 -14.28 5.83 -7.20
C HIS A 92 -14.93 4.44 -7.08
N ASP A 93 -16.13 4.27 -7.65
CA ASP A 93 -16.89 3.02 -7.58
C ASP A 93 -16.38 1.91 -8.51
N LEU A 94 -15.30 2.13 -9.22
CA LEU A 94 -14.61 1.08 -9.97
C LEU A 94 -13.70 0.24 -9.06
N PHE A 95 -13.37 0.74 -7.86
CA PHE A 95 -12.59 0.07 -6.83
C PHE A 95 -11.23 -0.45 -7.30
N LEU A 96 -10.59 0.27 -8.23
CA LEU A 96 -9.30 -0.12 -8.78
C LEU A 96 -8.21 -0.16 -7.71
N LEU A 97 -7.38 -1.20 -7.74
CA LEU A 97 -6.28 -1.39 -6.79
C LEU A 97 -5.19 -0.33 -6.98
N THR A 98 -4.83 -0.06 -8.23
CA THR A 98 -3.76 0.90 -8.55
C THR A 98 -4.17 2.37 -8.38
N MET A 99 -5.44 2.66 -8.04
CA MET A 99 -5.89 3.98 -7.57
C MET A 99 -5.64 4.20 -6.07
N LYS A 100 -5.43 3.13 -5.32
CA LYS A 100 -5.24 3.23 -3.87
C LYS A 100 -3.86 3.76 -3.54
N PRO A 101 -3.72 4.57 -2.46
CA PRO A 101 -2.41 4.95 -1.96
C PRO A 101 -1.61 3.72 -1.52
N MET A 102 -0.30 3.76 -1.73
CA MET A 102 0.62 2.66 -1.44
C MET A 102 1.69 3.08 -0.45
N LEU A 103 2.06 2.16 0.43
CA LEU A 103 3.24 2.18 1.26
C LEU A 103 4.10 0.97 0.90
N TYR A 104 5.42 1.18 0.87
CA TYR A 104 6.39 0.11 0.72
C TYR A 104 7.07 -0.17 2.05
N VAL A 105 7.17 -1.44 2.39
CA VAL A 105 7.91 -1.95 3.55
C VAL A 105 9.07 -2.77 3.04
N ALA A 106 10.28 -2.38 3.42
CA ALA A 106 11.47 -3.17 3.21
C ALA A 106 11.65 -4.10 4.42
N ASN A 107 11.43 -5.40 4.24
CA ASN A 107 11.76 -6.39 5.26
C ASN A 107 13.26 -6.68 5.19
N VAL A 108 14.01 -6.16 6.15
CA VAL A 108 15.49 -6.16 6.20
C VAL A 108 16.01 -7.17 7.23
N ASP A 109 17.30 -7.48 7.14
CA ASP A 109 18.02 -8.21 8.19
C ASP A 109 18.10 -7.35 9.47
N GLU A 110 18.24 -7.96 10.65
CA GLU A 110 18.33 -7.28 11.94
C GLU A 110 19.49 -6.24 11.99
N ASP A 111 20.64 -6.58 11.44
CA ASP A 111 21.82 -5.71 11.39
C ASP A 111 21.65 -4.47 10.49
N LYS A 112 20.59 -4.43 9.70
CA LYS A 112 20.22 -3.33 8.79
C LYS A 112 19.01 -2.54 9.25
N VAL A 113 18.41 -2.88 10.38
CA VAL A 113 17.34 -2.10 10.98
C VAL A 113 17.86 -0.70 11.32
N GLY A 114 17.22 0.35 10.85
CA GLY A 114 17.69 1.72 11.00
C GLY A 114 18.49 2.27 9.82
N GLU A 115 18.92 1.44 8.88
CA GLU A 115 19.42 1.90 7.60
C GLU A 115 18.29 2.38 6.69
N VAL A 116 18.58 3.31 5.78
CA VAL A 116 17.60 3.74 4.77
C VAL A 116 17.72 2.84 3.55
N PRO A 117 16.77 1.96 3.29
CA PRO A 117 16.83 1.09 2.11
C PRO A 117 16.75 1.89 0.81
N ALA A 118 17.20 1.27 -0.29
CA ALA A 118 17.02 1.86 -1.62
C ALA A 118 15.54 2.12 -1.93
N ARG A 119 15.28 3.20 -2.67
CA ARG A 119 13.90 3.57 -3.06
C ARG A 119 13.23 2.51 -3.91
N ILE A 120 11.96 2.27 -3.61
CA ILE A 120 11.08 1.40 -4.39
C ILE A 120 10.08 2.30 -5.14
N MET A 121 10.02 2.17 -6.46
CA MET A 121 9.12 2.98 -7.30
C MET A 121 9.20 4.49 -7.01
N GLY A 122 10.42 4.97 -6.67
CA GLY A 122 10.67 6.37 -6.34
C GLY A 122 10.22 6.82 -4.94
N GLN A 123 9.72 5.94 -4.11
CA GLN A 123 9.31 6.19 -2.72
C GLN A 123 10.32 5.59 -1.74
N ASP A 124 10.51 6.24 -0.59
CA ASP A 124 11.33 5.72 0.50
C ASP A 124 10.51 4.64 1.25
N PRO A 125 10.95 3.37 1.27
CA PRO A 125 10.26 2.33 2.01
C PRO A 125 10.50 2.47 3.52
N ILE A 126 9.60 1.88 4.30
CA ILE A 126 9.76 1.76 5.75
C ILE A 126 10.58 0.49 6.00
N ALA A 127 11.75 0.61 6.61
CA ALA A 127 12.54 -0.53 7.02
C ALA A 127 11.91 -1.21 8.24
N ILE A 128 11.69 -2.50 8.16
CA ILE A 128 11.18 -3.34 9.24
C ILE A 128 11.94 -4.66 9.20
N CYS A 129 12.40 -5.15 10.34
CA CYS A 129 12.83 -6.53 10.48
C CYS A 129 11.69 -7.32 11.12
N ALA A 130 11.11 -8.26 10.38
CA ALA A 130 9.98 -9.05 10.85
C ALA A 130 10.35 -9.94 12.06
N GLU A 131 11.61 -10.38 12.15
CA GLU A 131 12.12 -11.16 13.26
C GLU A 131 12.18 -10.32 14.55
N VAL A 132 12.73 -9.11 14.49
CA VAL A 132 12.74 -8.15 15.60
C VAL A 132 11.31 -7.82 16.07
N GLU A 133 10.38 -7.61 15.14
CA GLU A 133 8.98 -7.33 15.51
C GLU A 133 8.30 -8.53 16.17
N ALA A 134 8.64 -9.74 15.77
CA ALA A 134 8.14 -10.97 16.40
C ALA A 134 8.68 -11.12 17.84
N GLU A 135 9.97 -10.85 18.06
CA GLU A 135 10.59 -10.87 19.38
C GLU A 135 10.00 -9.80 20.31
N LEU A 136 9.85 -8.55 19.80
CA LEU A 136 9.22 -7.46 20.54
C LEU A 136 7.79 -7.79 21.01
N ALA A 137 7.05 -8.57 20.23
CA ALA A 137 5.68 -8.96 20.57
C ALA A 137 5.59 -9.94 21.75
N GLU A 138 6.69 -10.62 22.09
CA GLU A 138 6.79 -11.57 23.20
C GLU A 138 7.29 -10.91 24.49
N LEU A 139 7.85 -9.70 24.42
CA LEU A 139 8.44 -8.97 25.53
C LEU A 139 7.39 -8.11 26.28
N ASP A 140 7.65 -7.85 27.54
CA ASP A 140 6.90 -6.80 28.24
C ASP A 140 7.39 -5.40 27.83
N ALA A 141 6.65 -4.36 28.25
CA ALA A 141 6.94 -2.99 27.80
C ALA A 141 8.33 -2.46 28.20
N ALA A 142 8.86 -2.93 29.34
CA ALA A 142 10.18 -2.50 29.83
C ALA A 142 11.30 -3.23 29.05
N GLU A 143 11.16 -4.53 28.87
CA GLU A 143 12.05 -5.36 28.10
C GLU A 143 12.08 -4.93 26.60
N ALA A 144 10.93 -4.64 26.04
CA ALA A 144 10.83 -4.14 24.66
C ALA A 144 11.54 -2.80 24.48
N ALA A 145 11.45 -1.88 25.48
CA ALA A 145 12.16 -0.60 25.42
C ALA A 145 13.69 -0.79 25.48
N GLU A 146 14.19 -1.66 26.36
CA GLU A 146 15.60 -1.98 26.46
C GLU A 146 16.13 -2.64 25.18
N TYR A 147 15.32 -3.51 24.58
CA TYR A 147 15.68 -4.18 23.32
C TYR A 147 15.77 -3.17 22.16
N LEU A 148 14.78 -2.28 22.01
CA LEU A 148 14.82 -1.21 20.99
C LEU A 148 16.05 -0.30 21.19
N GLU A 149 16.36 0.08 22.44
CA GLU A 149 17.53 0.90 22.74
C GLU A 149 18.84 0.19 22.33
N SER A 150 18.92 -1.13 22.57
CA SER A 150 20.10 -1.93 22.17
C SER A 150 20.32 -1.95 20.65
N LEU A 151 19.23 -1.86 19.87
CA LEU A 151 19.26 -1.76 18.40
C LEU A 151 19.43 -0.31 17.90
N GLY A 152 19.48 0.67 18.80
CA GLY A 152 19.55 2.10 18.45
C GLY A 152 18.25 2.65 17.85
N LEU A 153 17.12 2.03 18.14
CA LEU A 153 15.81 2.41 17.63
C LEU A 153 15.01 3.18 18.68
N GLU A 154 14.35 4.26 18.28
CA GLU A 154 13.43 5.01 19.15
C GLU A 154 12.04 4.35 19.28
N ARG A 155 11.66 3.53 18.31
CA ARG A 155 10.36 2.87 18.21
C ARG A 155 10.41 1.65 17.29
N SER A 156 9.42 0.79 17.39
CA SER A 156 9.30 -0.38 16.52
C SER A 156 8.98 0.01 15.07
N GLY A 157 9.29 -0.88 14.14
CA GLY A 157 8.94 -0.74 12.73
C GLY A 157 7.42 -0.74 12.51
N LEU A 158 6.68 -1.53 13.29
CA LEU A 158 5.20 -1.55 13.24
C LEU A 158 4.59 -0.23 13.71
N GLU A 159 5.14 0.43 14.74
CA GLU A 159 4.70 1.78 15.13
C GLU A 159 4.97 2.80 14.03
N THR A 160 6.13 2.72 13.40
CA THR A 160 6.51 3.58 12.27
C THR A 160 5.57 3.36 11.09
N LEU A 161 5.25 2.11 10.76
CA LEU A 161 4.28 1.75 9.73
C LEU A 161 2.88 2.28 10.04
N ALA A 162 2.40 2.11 11.27
CA ALA A 162 1.11 2.64 11.69
C ALA A 162 1.03 4.15 11.50
N GLN A 163 2.04 4.89 11.95
CA GLN A 163 2.09 6.35 11.77
C GLN A 163 2.12 6.76 10.30
N ALA A 164 2.88 6.05 9.46
CA ALA A 164 2.93 6.32 8.03
C ALA A 164 1.58 6.04 7.36
N ALA A 165 0.89 4.96 7.74
CA ALA A 165 -0.45 4.64 7.25
C ALA A 165 -1.48 5.70 7.65
N TYR A 166 -1.45 6.19 8.89
CA TYR A 166 -2.30 7.28 9.36
C TYR A 166 -2.10 8.56 8.53
N ARG A 167 -0.84 8.94 8.30
CA ARG A 167 -0.50 10.12 7.47
C ARG A 167 -0.98 9.95 6.03
N LEU A 168 -0.72 8.79 5.43
CA LEU A 168 -1.08 8.50 4.04
C LEU A 168 -2.60 8.54 3.82
N LEU A 169 -3.38 8.07 4.79
CA LEU A 169 -4.83 8.03 4.73
C LEU A 169 -5.49 9.31 5.24
N GLY A 170 -4.71 10.29 5.73
CA GLY A 170 -5.22 11.53 6.30
C GLY A 170 -6.07 11.32 7.56
N LEU A 171 -5.80 10.23 8.31
CA LEU A 171 -6.53 9.91 9.52
C LEU A 171 -6.14 10.85 10.66
N GLN A 172 -7.11 11.18 11.49
CA GLN A 172 -6.94 11.99 12.68
C GLN A 172 -7.59 11.27 13.86
N SER A 173 -6.85 11.19 14.98
CA SER A 173 -7.44 10.70 16.23
C SER A 173 -8.11 11.84 16.96
N TYR A 174 -9.31 11.61 17.47
CA TYR A 174 -10.01 12.55 18.34
C TYR A 174 -10.62 11.84 19.54
N PHE A 175 -10.85 12.60 20.60
CA PHE A 175 -11.44 12.09 21.84
C PHE A 175 -12.85 12.62 22.01
N THR A 176 -13.75 11.75 22.44
CA THR A 176 -15.06 12.17 22.96
C THR A 176 -15.07 11.94 24.45
N ALA A 177 -15.47 12.97 25.21
CA ALA A 177 -15.59 12.89 26.66
C ALA A 177 -17.05 13.09 27.08
N GLY A 178 -17.57 12.16 27.85
CA GLY A 178 -18.89 12.22 28.43
C GLY A 178 -18.84 12.00 29.95
N PRO A 179 -19.96 12.17 30.67
CA PRO A 179 -19.98 11.98 32.15
C PRO A 179 -19.63 10.56 32.59
N LYS A 180 -19.73 9.57 31.73
CA LYS A 180 -19.53 8.16 32.05
C LYS A 180 -18.26 7.55 31.46
N GLU A 181 -17.74 8.12 30.37
CA GLU A 181 -16.61 7.53 29.66
C GLU A 181 -15.88 8.56 28.79
N VAL A 182 -14.61 8.28 28.50
CA VAL A 182 -13.80 8.94 27.48
C VAL A 182 -13.45 7.89 26.42
N ARG A 183 -13.66 8.20 25.15
CA ARG A 183 -13.31 7.31 24.02
C ARG A 183 -12.36 8.01 23.06
N ALA A 184 -11.37 7.24 22.56
CA ALA A 184 -10.55 7.60 21.44
C ALA A 184 -11.12 6.97 20.16
N TRP A 185 -11.05 7.72 19.06
CA TRP A 185 -11.52 7.30 17.73
C TRP A 185 -10.41 7.51 16.70
#